data_fefe85671769b86eeefea23b034ab5d3
#
_entry.id   fefe85671769b86eeefea23b034ab5d3
#
_cell.length_a   1.000
_cell.length_b   1.000
_cell.length_c   1.000
_cell.angle_alpha   90.00
_cell.angle_beta   90.00
_cell.angle_gamma   90.00
#
_symmetry.space_group_name_H-M   'P 1'
#
loop_
_entity.id
_entity.type
_entity.pdbx_description
1 polymer ?
#
loop_
_entity_poly.entity_id
_entity_poly.type
_entity_poly.pdbx_seq_one_letter_code
_entity_poly.pdbx_strand_id
1 'polypeptide(L)'
;MKSADEIDNYLSKGRFELAKSFAQEYKYRFLHIQSNIHFLIHKYSPNGYSHIENHTFMALFCILHLQYGISKYYYSSGHSIAEFNINNKNNKEFDSAHYDLFTLTIASINSMKLYSTGSTASRLDKVKLLNSYPPAYKYLNVCVNEVKNDNTCFKCERTLLEIAAVGNIKNFASVFDIQYYKANIKKYMANLYKNAILKKDHFYLEIYPYFKDQITLAIKIKCFLSILKHKIIRR
;
A
#
# COMPACT_ATOMS: atom_id res chain seq x y z
N MET A 1 -27.85 2.92 -2.83
CA MET A 1 -26.40 3.13 -2.98
C MET A 1 -25.93 3.72 -1.65
N LYS A 2 -24.90 3.16 -1.02
CA LYS A 2 -24.37 3.73 0.25
C LYS A 2 -23.73 5.08 -0.03
N SER A 3 -23.83 6.02 0.91
CA SER A 3 -23.08 7.28 0.86
C SER A 3 -21.58 7.04 1.03
N ALA A 4 -20.74 8.03 0.67
CA ALA A 4 -19.30 7.92 0.88
C ALA A 4 -18.96 7.69 2.35
N ASP A 5 -19.64 8.40 3.27
CA ASP A 5 -19.44 8.25 4.71
C ASP A 5 -19.86 6.86 5.23
N GLU A 6 -20.92 6.26 4.69
CA GLU A 6 -21.34 4.88 5.03
C GLU A 6 -20.32 3.85 4.55
N ILE A 7 -19.70 4.06 3.39
CA ILE A 7 -18.64 3.19 2.86
C ILE A 7 -17.40 3.31 3.74
N ASP A 8 -16.96 4.51 4.07
CA ASP A 8 -15.78 4.74 4.91
C ASP A 8 -15.97 4.16 6.31
N ASN A 9 -17.14 4.31 6.92
CA ASN A 9 -17.46 3.69 8.19
C ASN A 9 -17.45 2.16 8.13
N TYR A 10 -17.99 1.57 7.06
CA TYR A 10 -17.98 0.12 6.85
C TYR A 10 -16.54 -0.42 6.72
N LEU A 11 -15.71 0.21 5.91
CA LEU A 11 -14.31 -0.18 5.69
C LEU A 11 -13.48 -0.02 6.96
N SER A 12 -13.62 1.10 7.65
CA SER A 12 -12.94 1.38 8.92
C SER A 12 -13.28 0.34 9.98
N LYS A 13 -14.56 0.05 10.18
CA LYS A 13 -15.03 -0.95 11.15
C LYS A 13 -14.51 -2.34 10.83
N GLY A 14 -14.56 -2.76 9.57
CA GLY A 14 -14.08 -4.07 9.15
C GLY A 14 -12.58 -4.24 9.34
N ARG A 15 -11.78 -3.22 9.00
CA ARG A 15 -10.33 -3.22 9.20
C ARG A 15 -9.94 -3.19 10.67
N PHE A 16 -10.69 -2.46 11.49
CA PHE A 16 -10.55 -2.46 12.94
C PHE A 16 -10.73 -3.87 13.52
N GLU A 17 -11.82 -4.56 13.17
CA GLU A 17 -12.09 -5.91 13.67
C GLU A 17 -11.03 -6.92 13.20
N LEU A 18 -10.52 -6.77 11.98
CA LEU A 18 -9.42 -7.60 11.47
C LEU A 18 -8.14 -7.40 12.29
N ALA A 19 -7.75 -6.16 12.54
CA ALA A 19 -6.57 -5.82 13.34
C ALA A 19 -6.72 -6.26 14.80
N LYS A 20 -7.90 -6.08 15.39
CA LYS A 20 -8.23 -6.54 16.74
C LYS A 20 -8.13 -8.07 16.85
N SER A 21 -8.69 -8.80 15.89
CA SER A 21 -8.64 -10.27 15.85
C SER A 21 -7.21 -10.77 15.73
N PHE A 22 -6.39 -10.15 14.87
CA PHE A 22 -4.97 -10.44 14.79
C PHE A 22 -4.27 -10.26 16.15
N ALA A 23 -4.47 -9.10 16.79
CA ALA A 23 -3.83 -8.80 18.05
C ALA A 23 -4.24 -9.79 19.15
N GLN A 24 -5.52 -10.19 19.21
CA GLN A 24 -6.02 -11.17 20.16
C GLN A 24 -5.43 -12.56 19.94
N GLU A 25 -5.38 -13.05 18.69
CA GLU A 25 -4.84 -14.37 18.34
C GLU A 25 -3.36 -14.49 18.69
N TYR A 26 -2.59 -13.42 18.44
CA TYR A 26 -1.15 -13.40 18.71
C TYR A 26 -0.79 -12.78 20.07
N LYS A 27 -1.78 -12.55 20.93
CA LYS A 27 -1.62 -12.03 22.31
C LYS A 27 -0.91 -10.67 22.38
N TYR A 28 -1.12 -9.82 21.38
CA TYR A 28 -0.66 -8.43 21.39
C TYR A 28 -1.67 -7.55 22.10
N ARG A 29 -1.17 -6.53 22.79
CA ARG A 29 -2.04 -5.43 23.23
C ARG A 29 -2.51 -4.64 22.03
N PHE A 30 -3.81 -4.39 21.96
CA PHE A 30 -4.41 -3.62 20.88
C PHE A 30 -4.79 -2.24 21.35
N LEU A 31 -4.28 -1.21 20.70
CA LEU A 31 -4.62 0.17 20.95
C LEU A 31 -5.23 0.78 19.70
N HIS A 32 -6.43 1.26 19.81
CA HIS A 32 -7.12 1.97 18.73
C HIS A 32 -7.18 3.46 19.04
N ILE A 33 -6.68 4.29 18.12
CA ILE A 33 -6.72 5.74 18.22
C ILE A 33 -7.73 6.24 17.20
N GLN A 34 -8.74 6.98 17.67
CA GLN A 34 -9.65 7.72 16.81
C GLN A 34 -9.23 9.19 16.77
N SER A 35 -9.22 9.76 15.56
CA SER A 35 -8.84 11.15 15.35
C SER A 35 -9.69 11.77 14.24
N ASN A 36 -10.06 13.02 14.41
CA ASN A 36 -10.73 13.83 13.40
C ASN A 36 -9.77 14.73 12.61
N ILE A 37 -8.46 14.49 12.72
CA ILE A 37 -7.42 15.34 12.09
C ILE A 37 -7.61 15.45 10.58
N HIS A 38 -8.01 14.36 9.88
CA HIS A 38 -8.27 14.39 8.44
C HIS A 38 -9.39 15.38 8.07
N PHE A 39 -10.44 15.45 8.91
CA PHE A 39 -11.52 16.40 8.72
C PHE A 39 -11.05 17.84 8.94
N LEU A 40 -10.23 18.09 9.95
CA LEU A 40 -9.64 19.40 10.20
C LEU A 40 -8.75 19.85 9.06
N ILE A 41 -7.90 18.96 8.54
CA ILE A 41 -7.06 19.25 7.37
C ILE A 41 -7.94 19.57 6.16
N HIS A 42 -8.96 18.77 5.89
CA HIS A 42 -9.87 19.01 4.77
C HIS A 42 -10.57 20.37 4.87
N LYS A 43 -10.99 20.75 6.07
CA LYS A 43 -11.73 22.01 6.32
C LYS A 43 -10.84 23.25 6.21
N TYR A 44 -9.60 23.18 6.70
CA TYR A 44 -8.74 24.34 6.87
C TYR A 44 -7.54 24.40 5.90
N SER A 45 -7.24 23.34 5.17
CA SER A 45 -6.19 23.37 4.14
C SER A 45 -6.73 23.98 2.85
N PRO A 46 -6.02 24.94 2.23
CA PRO A 46 -6.43 25.52 0.94
C PRO A 46 -6.61 24.49 -0.19
N ASN A 47 -5.82 23.40 -0.14
CA ASN A 47 -5.85 22.33 -1.14
C ASN A 47 -6.70 21.12 -0.71
N GLY A 48 -7.39 21.21 0.44
CA GLY A 48 -8.14 20.11 1.02
C GLY A 48 -7.24 19.02 1.60
N TYR A 49 -7.80 17.83 1.81
CA TYR A 49 -7.09 16.67 2.34
C TYR A 49 -6.55 15.78 1.22
N SER A 50 -5.25 15.51 1.25
CA SER A 50 -4.60 14.50 0.43
C SER A 50 -4.02 13.42 1.34
N HIS A 51 -4.50 12.18 1.21
CA HIS A 51 -3.98 11.07 2.00
C HIS A 51 -2.48 10.83 1.75
N ILE A 52 -2.05 10.90 0.50
CA ILE A 52 -0.65 10.69 0.10
C ILE A 52 0.27 11.71 0.76
N GLU A 53 -0.16 12.98 0.81
CA GLU A 53 0.65 14.06 1.39
C GLU A 53 0.66 14.05 2.92
N ASN A 54 -0.39 13.51 3.56
CA ASN A 54 -0.63 13.75 5.00
C ASN A 54 -0.51 12.52 5.90
N HIS A 55 -0.53 11.28 5.34
CA HIS A 55 -0.69 10.07 6.18
C HIS A 55 0.42 9.89 7.23
N THR A 56 1.68 10.20 6.92
CA THR A 56 2.79 10.12 7.88
C THR A 56 2.62 11.15 9.01
N PHE A 57 2.26 12.38 8.67
CA PHE A 57 2.02 13.43 9.66
C PHE A 57 0.80 13.14 10.54
N MET A 58 -0.25 12.54 9.99
CA MET A 58 -1.42 12.10 10.76
C MET A 58 -1.05 11.00 11.76
N ALA A 59 -0.22 10.03 11.35
CA ALA A 59 0.28 9.00 12.26
C ALA A 59 1.13 9.61 13.38
N LEU A 60 2.02 10.56 13.05
CA LEU A 60 2.83 11.29 14.01
C LEU A 60 1.97 12.09 14.99
N PHE A 61 0.97 12.81 14.50
CA PHE A 61 0.02 13.53 15.36
C PHE A 61 -0.60 12.58 16.38
N CYS A 62 -1.10 11.43 15.97
CA CYS A 62 -1.74 10.49 16.88
C CYS A 62 -0.75 9.88 17.89
N ILE A 63 0.44 9.45 17.46
CA ILE A 63 1.36 8.72 18.34
C ILE A 63 2.08 9.65 19.34
N LEU A 64 2.39 10.88 18.98
CA LEU A 64 3.06 11.83 19.86
C LEU A 64 2.18 12.22 21.07
N HIS A 65 0.86 12.14 20.97
CA HIS A 65 -0.04 12.32 22.11
C HIS A 65 0.07 11.20 23.16
N LEU A 66 0.67 10.07 22.81
CA LEU A 66 0.86 8.91 23.69
C LEU A 66 2.27 8.84 24.31
N GLN A 67 3.07 9.89 24.20
CA GLN A 67 4.48 9.94 24.61
C GLN A 67 4.72 9.62 26.10
N TYR A 68 3.74 9.80 26.96
CA TYR A 68 3.84 9.44 28.39
C TYR A 68 3.65 7.95 28.68
N GLY A 69 3.08 7.20 27.72
CA GLY A 69 2.82 5.77 27.88
C GLY A 69 3.59 4.89 26.90
N ILE A 70 4.17 5.47 25.84
CA ILE A 70 4.88 4.76 24.79
C ILE A 70 6.24 5.42 24.57
N SER A 71 7.32 4.67 24.80
CA SER A 71 8.69 5.17 24.63
C SER A 71 9.30 4.86 23.25
N LYS A 72 8.77 3.89 22.50
CA LYS A 72 9.23 3.50 21.17
C LYS A 72 8.05 3.25 20.24
N TYR A 73 8.15 3.79 19.04
CA TYR A 73 7.15 3.59 18.00
C TYR A 73 7.83 3.13 16.70
N TYR A 74 7.34 2.04 16.14
CA TYR A 74 7.83 1.46 14.89
C TYR A 74 6.80 1.69 13.79
N TYR A 75 7.10 2.61 12.88
CA TYR A 75 6.27 2.94 11.74
C TYR A 75 6.65 2.11 10.52
N SER A 76 5.70 1.46 9.87
CA SER A 76 5.95 0.71 8.63
C SER A 76 6.23 1.66 7.48
N SER A 77 7.45 1.62 6.95
CA SER A 77 7.87 2.45 5.81
C SER A 77 7.08 2.11 4.54
N GLY A 78 6.58 3.13 3.85
CA GLY A 78 5.96 3.00 2.53
C GLY A 78 6.98 2.74 1.42
N HIS A 79 8.13 3.44 1.47
CA HIS A 79 9.21 3.38 0.49
C HIS A 79 10.53 2.89 1.11
N SER A 80 11.47 2.49 0.26
CA SER A 80 12.84 2.18 0.70
C SER A 80 13.68 3.45 0.81
N ILE A 81 14.76 3.40 1.60
CA ILE A 81 15.73 4.53 1.70
C ILE A 81 16.38 4.82 0.34
N ALA A 82 16.51 3.84 -0.55
CA ALA A 82 17.03 4.03 -1.89
C ALA A 82 16.13 4.95 -2.76
N GLU A 83 14.87 5.10 -2.40
CA GLU A 83 13.90 5.99 -3.05
C GLU A 83 13.85 7.38 -2.42
N PHE A 84 14.56 7.59 -1.31
CA PHE A 84 14.65 8.87 -0.65
C PHE A 84 15.38 9.89 -1.53
N ASN A 85 14.71 10.99 -1.88
CA ASN A 85 15.29 12.03 -2.71
C ASN A 85 14.74 13.41 -2.33
N ILE A 86 15.62 14.25 -1.79
CA ILE A 86 15.27 15.63 -1.39
C ILE A 86 15.05 16.54 -2.62
N ASN A 87 15.68 16.24 -3.75
CA ASN A 87 15.68 17.07 -4.96
C ASN A 87 14.72 16.53 -6.04
N ASN A 88 13.66 15.88 -5.68
CA ASN A 88 12.76 15.27 -6.66
C ASN A 88 11.94 16.32 -7.44
N LYS A 89 12.61 17.02 -8.35
CA LYS A 89 11.99 18.02 -9.25
C LYS A 89 10.94 17.41 -10.19
N ASN A 90 10.90 16.09 -10.32
CA ASN A 90 10.01 15.36 -11.23
C ASN A 90 8.78 14.76 -10.56
N ASN A 91 8.68 14.77 -9.22
CA ASN A 91 7.47 14.34 -8.54
C ASN A 91 6.41 15.41 -8.66
N LYS A 92 5.42 15.12 -9.46
CA LYS A 92 4.21 15.95 -9.59
C LYS A 92 3.34 15.89 -8.36
N GLU A 93 3.51 14.87 -7.52
CA GLU A 93 2.75 14.64 -6.30
C GLU A 93 3.74 14.41 -5.15
N PHE A 94 3.58 15.18 -4.09
CA PHE A 94 4.30 14.98 -2.85
C PHE A 94 3.72 13.74 -2.15
N ASP A 95 4.57 12.73 -1.89
CA ASP A 95 4.21 11.57 -1.07
C ASP A 95 5.02 11.61 0.23
N SER A 96 4.33 11.77 1.36
CA SER A 96 4.98 11.85 2.67
C SER A 96 5.80 10.60 3.01
N ALA A 97 5.44 9.44 2.45
CA ALA A 97 6.15 8.18 2.66
C ALA A 97 7.60 8.18 2.14
N HIS A 98 7.93 9.00 1.14
CA HIS A 98 9.31 9.14 0.68
C HIS A 98 10.24 9.73 1.75
N TYR A 99 9.67 10.45 2.72
CA TYR A 99 10.39 11.18 3.76
C TYR A 99 10.24 10.55 5.14
N ASP A 100 9.61 9.37 5.25
CA ASP A 100 9.32 8.71 6.53
C ASP A 100 10.54 8.61 7.44
N LEU A 101 11.69 8.15 6.92
CA LEU A 101 12.91 8.01 7.70
C LEU A 101 13.37 9.34 8.28
N PHE A 102 13.38 10.40 7.48
CA PHE A 102 13.77 11.73 7.89
C PHE A 102 12.77 12.32 8.89
N THR A 103 11.48 12.28 8.54
CA THR A 103 10.38 12.84 9.34
C THR A 103 10.30 12.20 10.71
N LEU A 104 10.38 10.87 10.79
CA LEU A 104 10.37 10.12 12.06
C LEU A 104 11.60 10.42 12.91
N THR A 105 12.77 10.55 12.27
CA THR A 105 14.00 10.86 12.98
C THR A 105 13.94 12.24 13.65
N ILE A 106 13.52 13.27 12.92
CA ILE A 106 13.43 14.64 13.47
C ILE A 106 12.26 14.82 14.44
N ALA A 107 11.18 14.07 14.29
CA ALA A 107 10.04 14.10 15.20
C ALA A 107 10.26 13.29 16.48
N SER A 108 11.37 12.55 16.59
CA SER A 108 11.73 11.84 17.82
C SER A 108 12.05 12.82 18.95
N ILE A 109 11.48 12.58 20.12
CA ILE A 109 11.65 13.39 21.33
C ILE A 109 12.36 12.58 22.42
N ASN A 110 12.72 13.22 23.52
CA ASN A 110 13.44 12.54 24.62
C ASN A 110 12.64 11.39 25.22
N SER A 111 11.33 11.56 25.39
CA SER A 111 10.41 10.57 25.96
C SER A 111 10.01 9.47 24.98
N MET A 112 10.10 9.71 23.65
CA MET A 112 9.66 8.76 22.63
C MET A 112 10.59 8.76 21.42
N LYS A 113 11.08 7.58 21.05
CA LYS A 113 11.86 7.37 19.82
C LYS A 113 11.01 6.75 18.73
N LEU A 114 11.09 7.33 17.53
CA LEU A 114 10.31 6.93 16.37
C LEU A 114 11.23 6.28 15.34
N TYR A 115 10.86 5.11 14.84
CA TYR A 115 11.65 4.31 13.92
C TYR A 115 10.89 4.01 12.64
N SER A 116 11.49 4.27 11.47
CA SER A 116 11.00 3.78 10.19
C SER A 116 11.44 2.34 9.99
N THR A 117 10.51 1.38 10.02
CA THR A 117 10.79 -0.04 9.87
C THR A 117 10.60 -0.51 8.43
N GLY A 118 11.50 -1.39 7.97
CA GLY A 118 11.46 -1.91 6.60
C GLY A 118 11.95 -0.92 5.54
N SER A 119 12.50 0.23 5.93
CA SER A 119 13.04 1.24 5.00
C SER A 119 14.30 0.79 4.25
N THR A 120 14.98 -0.26 4.72
CA THR A 120 16.15 -0.85 4.03
C THR A 120 15.78 -1.88 2.98
N ALA A 121 14.51 -2.27 2.88
CA ALA A 121 14.02 -3.31 1.97
C ALA A 121 13.13 -2.70 0.88
N SER A 122 13.27 -3.20 -0.35
CA SER A 122 12.31 -2.88 -1.41
C SER A 122 10.93 -3.48 -1.09
N ARG A 123 9.91 -3.08 -1.85
CA ARG A 123 8.58 -3.63 -1.63
C ARG A 123 8.54 -5.14 -1.88
N LEU A 124 9.21 -5.62 -2.93
CA LEU A 124 9.27 -7.04 -3.24
C LEU A 124 10.00 -7.82 -2.14
N ASP A 125 11.07 -7.26 -1.54
CA ASP A 125 11.76 -7.89 -0.42
C ASP A 125 10.89 -7.98 0.83
N LYS A 126 10.07 -6.97 1.10
CA LYS A 126 9.05 -7.04 2.17
C LYS A 126 8.05 -8.17 1.92
N VAL A 127 7.62 -8.38 0.67
CA VAL A 127 6.72 -9.49 0.32
C VAL A 127 7.42 -10.84 0.43
N LYS A 128 8.72 -10.95 0.14
CA LYS A 128 9.49 -12.18 0.41
C LYS A 128 9.45 -12.57 1.90
N LEU A 129 9.56 -11.59 2.80
CA LEU A 129 9.44 -11.84 4.25
C LEU A 129 8.04 -12.34 4.62
N LEU A 130 6.98 -11.86 3.99
CA LEU A 130 5.61 -12.32 4.23
C LEU A 130 5.42 -13.80 3.86
N ASN A 131 6.19 -14.34 2.91
CA ASN A 131 6.14 -15.76 2.53
C ASN A 131 6.63 -16.71 3.63
N SER A 132 7.37 -16.24 4.60
CA SER A 132 7.80 -17.00 5.79
C SER A 132 7.07 -16.57 7.07
N TYR A 133 6.01 -15.78 6.95
CA TYR A 133 5.25 -15.25 8.07
C TYR A 133 3.79 -15.75 8.04
N PRO A 134 3.47 -16.88 8.69
CA PRO A 134 2.14 -17.50 8.65
C PRO A 134 0.97 -16.57 9.01
N PRO A 135 1.09 -15.59 9.92
CA PRO A 135 0.01 -14.66 10.18
C PRO A 135 -0.45 -13.89 8.95
N ALA A 136 0.45 -13.61 7.98
CA ALA A 136 0.08 -12.95 6.74
C ALA A 136 -0.87 -13.78 5.87
N TYR A 137 -0.79 -15.10 5.96
CA TYR A 137 -1.68 -16.01 5.20
C TYR A 137 -3.16 -15.86 5.60
N LYS A 138 -3.41 -15.39 6.82
CA LYS A 138 -4.76 -15.21 7.36
C LYS A 138 -5.19 -13.74 7.44
N TYR A 139 -4.25 -12.84 7.67
CA TYR A 139 -4.58 -11.45 8.02
C TYR A 139 -4.12 -10.40 7.01
N LEU A 140 -3.38 -10.78 5.94
CA LEU A 140 -2.93 -9.80 4.95
C LEU A 140 -4.14 -9.15 4.27
N ASN A 141 -4.28 -7.85 4.46
CA ASN A 141 -5.30 -7.03 3.84
C ASN A 141 -4.67 -5.82 3.20
N VAL A 142 -4.87 -5.66 1.89
CA VAL A 142 -4.31 -4.57 1.09
C VAL A 142 -5.37 -3.85 0.26
N CYS A 143 -6.61 -4.34 0.28
CA CYS A 143 -7.70 -3.79 -0.52
C CYS A 143 -8.04 -2.35 -0.10
N VAL A 144 -8.24 -1.48 -1.10
CA VAL A 144 -8.70 -0.11 -0.86
C VAL A 144 -10.21 0.04 -0.99
N ASN A 145 -10.86 -0.91 -1.67
CA ASN A 145 -12.28 -0.86 -1.98
C ASN A 145 -13.16 -1.64 -1.00
N GLU A 146 -12.60 -2.73 -0.40
CA GLU A 146 -13.36 -3.66 0.40
C GLU A 146 -12.65 -4.02 1.70
N VAL A 147 -13.40 -4.59 2.65
CA VAL A 147 -12.86 -5.11 3.92
C VAL A 147 -11.99 -6.35 3.67
N LYS A 148 -12.35 -7.18 2.69
CA LYS A 148 -11.52 -8.31 2.22
C LYS A 148 -10.85 -7.95 0.91
N ASN A 149 -9.76 -8.63 0.58
CA ASN A 149 -9.11 -8.42 -0.70
C ASN A 149 -10.03 -8.80 -1.86
N ASP A 150 -10.34 -7.85 -2.75
CA ASP A 150 -11.27 -8.00 -3.87
C ASP A 150 -10.62 -8.56 -5.14
N ASN A 151 -9.32 -8.80 -5.14
CA ASN A 151 -8.50 -9.23 -6.27
C ASN A 151 -8.50 -8.27 -7.48
N THR A 152 -9.23 -7.16 -7.43
CA THR A 152 -9.48 -6.30 -8.60
C THR A 152 -8.90 -4.90 -8.47
N CYS A 153 -8.77 -4.38 -7.26
CA CYS A 153 -8.17 -3.08 -7.06
C CYS A 153 -6.66 -3.13 -7.34
N PHE A 154 -6.07 -1.98 -7.67
CA PHE A 154 -4.66 -1.89 -8.04
C PHE A 154 -3.70 -2.42 -6.95
N LYS A 155 -4.04 -2.28 -5.67
CA LYS A 155 -3.24 -2.83 -4.56
C LYS A 155 -3.35 -4.35 -4.48
N CYS A 156 -4.56 -4.91 -4.63
CA CYS A 156 -4.76 -6.35 -4.66
C CYS A 156 -4.05 -6.99 -5.86
N GLU A 157 -4.22 -6.43 -7.06
CA GLU A 157 -3.57 -6.93 -8.28
C GLU A 157 -2.03 -6.92 -8.14
N ARG A 158 -1.46 -5.82 -7.67
CA ARG A 158 -0.02 -5.69 -7.46
C ARG A 158 0.50 -6.68 -6.43
N THR A 159 -0.14 -6.77 -5.26
CA THR A 159 0.29 -7.67 -4.19
C THR A 159 0.19 -9.13 -4.60
N LEU A 160 -0.83 -9.52 -5.35
CA LEU A 160 -0.93 -10.88 -5.92
C LEU A 160 0.22 -11.19 -6.88
N LEU A 161 0.60 -10.23 -7.74
CA LEU A 161 1.75 -10.38 -8.62
C LEU A 161 3.06 -10.48 -7.82
N GLU A 162 3.24 -9.65 -6.79
CA GLU A 162 4.41 -9.72 -5.90
C GLU A 162 4.51 -11.11 -5.23
N ILE A 163 3.42 -11.60 -4.65
CA ILE A 163 3.36 -12.93 -4.03
C ILE A 163 3.64 -14.04 -5.07
N ALA A 164 3.07 -13.94 -6.26
CA ALA A 164 3.29 -14.91 -7.33
C ALA A 164 4.73 -14.88 -7.85
N ALA A 165 5.37 -13.71 -7.91
CA ALA A 165 6.77 -13.55 -8.31
C ALA A 165 7.75 -14.23 -7.35
N VAL A 166 7.46 -14.18 -6.04
CA VAL A 166 8.33 -14.76 -5.01
C VAL A 166 7.97 -16.20 -4.65
N GLY A 167 6.89 -16.76 -5.22
CA GLY A 167 6.40 -18.11 -4.96
C GLY A 167 5.35 -18.16 -3.83
N ASN A 168 4.87 -19.38 -3.54
CA ASN A 168 3.96 -19.67 -2.41
C ASN A 168 2.59 -18.99 -2.44
N ILE A 169 2.11 -18.55 -3.61
CA ILE A 169 0.79 -17.92 -3.76
C ILE A 169 -0.35 -18.75 -3.12
N LYS A 170 -0.21 -20.08 -3.09
CA LYS A 170 -1.20 -20.99 -2.49
C LYS A 170 -1.41 -20.75 -1.00
N ASN A 171 -0.39 -20.31 -0.27
CA ASN A 171 -0.47 -20.01 1.15
C ASN A 171 -1.41 -18.85 1.46
N PHE A 172 -1.65 -17.99 0.49
CA PHE A 172 -2.51 -16.81 0.62
C PHE A 172 -3.96 -17.05 0.15
N ALA A 173 -4.36 -18.31 -0.07
CA ALA A 173 -5.71 -18.64 -0.56
C ALA A 173 -6.84 -18.28 0.42
N SER A 174 -6.55 -18.04 1.69
CA SER A 174 -7.55 -17.57 2.67
C SER A 174 -7.81 -16.07 2.59
N VAL A 175 -6.88 -15.29 2.02
CA VAL A 175 -6.97 -13.83 1.92
C VAL A 175 -7.12 -13.31 0.49
N PHE A 176 -6.83 -14.16 -0.52
CA PHE A 176 -7.04 -13.85 -1.93
C PHE A 176 -7.74 -15.00 -2.66
N ASP A 177 -8.58 -14.70 -3.63
CA ASP A 177 -9.15 -15.67 -4.55
C ASP A 177 -8.11 -16.06 -5.63
N ILE A 178 -7.42 -17.18 -5.39
CA ILE A 178 -6.38 -17.68 -6.29
C ILE A 178 -6.98 -18.23 -7.60
N GLN A 179 -8.23 -18.69 -7.60
CA GLN A 179 -8.90 -19.15 -8.82
C GLN A 179 -9.23 -17.96 -9.72
N TYR A 180 -9.73 -16.88 -9.14
CA TYR A 180 -9.93 -15.63 -9.86
C TYR A 180 -8.64 -15.12 -10.49
N TYR A 181 -7.52 -15.12 -9.74
CA TYR A 181 -6.21 -14.73 -10.25
C TYR A 181 -5.82 -15.56 -11.49
N LYS A 182 -5.91 -16.90 -11.40
CA LYS A 182 -5.57 -17.81 -12.50
C LYS A 182 -6.48 -17.59 -13.73
N ALA A 183 -7.78 -17.45 -13.52
CA ALA A 183 -8.74 -17.22 -14.60
C ALA A 183 -8.50 -15.87 -15.32
N ASN A 184 -7.96 -14.88 -14.62
CA ASN A 184 -7.74 -13.54 -15.14
C ASN A 184 -6.26 -13.21 -15.40
N ILE A 185 -5.39 -14.21 -15.50
CA ILE A 185 -3.92 -14.01 -15.62
C ILE A 185 -3.54 -13.05 -16.77
N LYS A 186 -4.24 -13.13 -17.91
CA LYS A 186 -3.98 -12.23 -19.05
C LYS A 186 -4.25 -10.77 -18.72
N LYS A 187 -5.26 -10.49 -17.89
CA LYS A 187 -5.56 -9.14 -17.41
C LYS A 187 -4.45 -8.64 -16.49
N TYR A 188 -3.98 -9.48 -15.57
CA TYR A 188 -2.87 -9.15 -14.67
C TYR A 188 -1.58 -8.87 -15.44
N MET A 189 -1.26 -9.69 -16.47
CA MET A 189 -0.10 -9.45 -17.32
C MET A 189 -0.20 -8.15 -18.13
N ALA A 190 -1.39 -7.81 -18.61
CA ALA A 190 -1.62 -6.55 -19.31
C ALA A 190 -1.44 -5.34 -18.37
N ASN A 191 -1.97 -5.40 -17.15
CA ASN A 191 -1.81 -4.35 -16.14
C ASN A 191 -0.35 -4.23 -15.69
N LEU A 192 0.36 -5.34 -15.51
CA LEU A 192 1.78 -5.36 -15.22
C LEU A 192 2.58 -4.64 -16.32
N TYR A 193 2.38 -5.02 -17.59
CA TYR A 193 3.07 -4.39 -18.71
C TYR A 193 2.78 -2.88 -18.80
N LYS A 194 1.51 -2.51 -18.68
CA LYS A 194 1.08 -1.11 -18.71
C LYS A 194 1.74 -0.28 -17.62
N ASN A 195 1.75 -0.76 -16.39
CA ASN A 195 2.30 0.00 -15.27
C ASN A 195 3.83 -0.01 -15.26
N ALA A 196 4.49 -1.16 -15.50
CA ALA A 196 5.95 -1.25 -15.51
C ALA A 196 6.57 -0.50 -16.71
N ILE A 197 6.10 -0.77 -17.93
CA ILE A 197 6.80 -0.32 -19.14
C ILE A 197 6.28 1.01 -19.65
N LEU A 198 4.95 1.20 -19.66
CA LEU A 198 4.35 2.39 -20.25
C LEU A 198 4.23 3.56 -19.26
N LYS A 199 4.04 3.26 -17.95
CA LYS A 199 3.99 4.28 -16.89
C LYS A 199 5.28 4.40 -16.09
N LYS A 200 6.18 3.43 -16.18
CA LYS A 200 7.44 3.36 -15.43
C LYS A 200 7.26 3.39 -13.92
N ASP A 201 6.18 2.74 -13.44
CA ASP A 201 5.91 2.60 -12.03
C ASP A 201 6.96 1.66 -11.40
N HIS A 202 7.71 2.16 -10.44
CA HIS A 202 8.85 1.45 -9.84
C HIS A 202 8.46 0.14 -9.14
N PHE A 203 7.30 0.07 -8.49
CA PHE A 203 6.80 -1.15 -7.88
C PHE A 203 6.54 -2.26 -8.91
N TYR A 204 6.00 -1.89 -10.07
CA TYR A 204 5.76 -2.84 -11.14
C TYR A 204 7.05 -3.19 -11.92
N LEU A 205 8.03 -2.29 -11.95
CA LEU A 205 9.35 -2.58 -12.53
C LEU A 205 10.08 -3.68 -11.76
N GLU A 206 9.96 -3.73 -10.43
CA GLU A 206 10.54 -4.82 -9.62
C GLU A 206 9.92 -6.19 -9.95
N ILE A 207 8.63 -6.23 -10.29
CA ILE A 207 7.90 -7.48 -10.56
C ILE A 207 8.08 -7.94 -12.02
N TYR A 208 8.22 -7.01 -12.95
CA TYR A 208 8.21 -7.27 -14.39
C TYR A 208 9.18 -8.39 -14.83
N PRO A 209 10.44 -8.49 -14.36
CA PRO A 209 11.36 -9.53 -14.75
C PRO A 209 10.85 -10.97 -14.52
N TYR A 210 10.02 -11.18 -13.50
CA TYR A 210 9.48 -12.50 -13.15
C TYR A 210 8.40 -13.00 -14.11
N PHE A 211 7.79 -12.09 -14.87
CA PHE A 211 6.66 -12.39 -15.76
C PHE A 211 6.88 -12.00 -17.22
N LYS A 212 8.06 -11.51 -17.57
CA LYS A 212 8.34 -10.99 -18.93
C LYS A 212 8.01 -12.00 -20.04
N ASP A 213 8.25 -13.29 -19.79
CA ASP A 213 8.02 -14.37 -20.75
C ASP A 213 6.54 -14.76 -20.89
N GLN A 214 5.70 -14.38 -19.93
CA GLN A 214 4.24 -14.55 -19.99
C GLN A 214 3.54 -13.38 -20.69
N ILE A 215 4.26 -12.28 -20.94
CA ILE A 215 3.71 -11.09 -21.60
C ILE A 215 3.89 -11.21 -23.12
N THR A 216 2.89 -11.78 -23.77
CA THR A 216 2.87 -12.02 -25.20
C THR A 216 2.85 -10.73 -26.03
N LEU A 217 3.26 -10.80 -27.31
CA LEU A 217 3.19 -9.68 -28.24
C LEU A 217 1.76 -9.13 -28.36
N ALA A 218 0.75 -10.00 -28.35
CA ALA A 218 -0.67 -9.60 -28.38
C ALA A 218 -1.06 -8.72 -27.19
N ILE A 219 -0.57 -9.04 -25.97
CA ILE A 219 -0.78 -8.21 -24.77
C ILE A 219 -0.13 -6.83 -24.96
N LYS A 220 1.11 -6.77 -25.44
CA LYS A 220 1.84 -5.53 -25.68
C LYS A 220 1.10 -4.62 -26.67
N ILE A 221 0.68 -5.17 -27.81
CA ILE A 221 -0.08 -4.43 -28.84
C ILE A 221 -1.40 -3.90 -28.26
N LYS A 222 -2.17 -4.74 -27.56
CA LYS A 222 -3.45 -4.34 -26.94
C LYS A 222 -3.27 -3.19 -25.95
N CYS A 223 -2.24 -3.24 -25.11
CA CYS A 223 -1.93 -2.18 -24.16
C CYS A 223 -1.57 -0.87 -24.87
N PHE A 224 -0.76 -0.92 -25.91
CA PHE A 224 -0.39 0.25 -26.69
C PHE A 224 -1.59 0.90 -27.38
N LEU A 225 -2.44 0.10 -28.02
CA LEU A 225 -3.68 0.59 -28.67
C LEU A 225 -4.64 1.22 -27.66
N SER A 226 -4.73 0.66 -26.44
CA SER A 226 -5.59 1.24 -25.40
C SER A 226 -5.15 2.65 -24.98
N ILE A 227 -3.86 2.90 -24.92
CA ILE A 227 -3.30 4.23 -24.60
C ILE A 227 -3.53 5.22 -25.74
N LEU A 228 -3.36 4.78 -26.98
CA LEU A 228 -3.63 5.63 -28.15
C LEU A 228 -5.11 6.09 -28.17
N LYS A 229 -6.04 5.16 -27.94
CA LYS A 229 -7.47 5.51 -27.84
C LYS A 229 -7.74 6.54 -26.77
N HIS A 230 -7.17 6.39 -25.57
CA HIS A 230 -7.33 7.36 -24.48
C HIS A 230 -6.75 8.76 -24.81
N LYS A 231 -5.66 8.82 -25.57
CA LYS A 231 -5.09 10.10 -26.01
C LYS A 231 -5.92 10.81 -27.10
N ILE A 232 -6.60 10.04 -27.95
CA ILE A 232 -7.47 10.57 -29.02
C ILE A 232 -8.77 11.10 -28.43
N ILE A 233 -9.36 10.43 -27.45
CA ILE A 233 -10.65 10.83 -26.83
C ILE A 233 -10.48 12.06 -25.90
N ARG A 234 -9.27 12.35 -25.43
CA ARG A 234 -8.98 13.52 -24.57
C ARG A 234 -8.52 14.77 -25.33
N ARG A 235 -8.44 14.72 -26.65
CA ARG A 235 -8.30 15.87 -27.54
C ARG A 235 -9.66 16.30 -28.10
#